data_8cb0f4d21df72ad45e3f44fdfdcd5f08
#
_entry.id   8cb0f4d21df72ad45e3f44fdfdcd5f08
#
_cell.length_a   1.000
_cell.length_b   1.000
_cell.length_c   1.000
_cell.angle_alpha   90.00
_cell.angle_beta   90.00
_cell.angle_gamma   90.00
#
_symmetry.space_group_name_H-M   'P 1'
#
loop_
_entity.id
_entity.type
_entity.pdbx_description
1 polymer ?
#
loop_
_entity_poly.entity_id
_entity_poly.type
_entity_poly.pdbx_seq_one_letter_code
_entity_poly.pdbx_strand_id
1 'polypeptide(L)'
;VRDGGNHVTQSTLTLDAWVERMKEEVKTCPVTMFRSQLRHFLPGDHCEAADKLPKMMPAAEFRKTEGGQCMKAYNGLVELTVGPLAGRAEVEQVKREAWKLPQTRCAFMGASGHSVKILVAFTRPDNTLPLTRAEAEAFHAHAYIMAVKCYQPQLSFDIRPKEPFLEQYSRLSY
;
A
#
# COMPACT_ATOMS: atom_id res chain seq x y z
N VAL A 1 -3.52 -10.64 -7.90
CA VAL A 1 -2.54 -11.38 -7.08
C VAL A 1 -1.69 -12.24 -8.01
N ARG A 2 -0.36 -12.11 -7.98
CA ARG A 2 0.54 -13.04 -8.66
C ARG A 2 0.86 -14.16 -7.67
N ASP A 3 0.37 -15.37 -7.93
CA ASP A 3 0.95 -16.56 -7.33
C ASP A 3 2.25 -16.89 -8.07
N GLY A 4 3.24 -17.40 -7.33
CA GLY A 4 4.61 -17.64 -7.82
C GLY A 4 4.79 -18.68 -8.94
N GLY A 5 3.76 -18.98 -9.69
CA GLY A 5 3.76 -19.66 -10.97
C GLY A 5 3.43 -18.68 -12.09
N ASN A 6 3.73 -19.00 -13.32
CA ASN A 6 3.57 -18.15 -14.52
C ASN A 6 2.12 -17.67 -14.82
N HIS A 7 1.16 -17.90 -13.93
CA HIS A 7 -0.21 -17.44 -14.05
C HIS A 7 -0.46 -16.22 -13.14
N VAL A 8 -0.71 -15.05 -13.74
CA VAL A 8 -1.18 -13.87 -13.05
C VAL A 8 -2.68 -13.99 -12.86
N THR A 9 -3.11 -14.40 -11.67
CA THR A 9 -4.52 -14.32 -11.27
C THR A 9 -4.78 -12.93 -10.68
N GLN A 10 -5.61 -12.14 -11.34
CA GLN A 10 -6.09 -10.87 -10.80
C GLN A 10 -7.41 -11.13 -10.08
N SER A 11 -7.46 -10.85 -8.78
CA SER A 11 -8.69 -10.93 -7.98
C SER A 11 -8.91 -9.62 -7.24
N THR A 12 -10.16 -9.23 -7.08
CA THR A 12 -10.57 -8.12 -6.21
C THR A 12 -10.77 -8.67 -4.80
N LEU A 13 -10.19 -8.00 -3.82
CA LEU A 13 -10.34 -8.31 -2.40
C LEU A 13 -10.82 -7.06 -1.66
N THR A 14 -11.61 -7.25 -0.61
CA THR A 14 -11.88 -6.16 0.35
C THR A 14 -10.58 -5.82 1.10
N LEU A 15 -10.50 -4.60 1.64
CA LEU A 15 -9.35 -4.19 2.45
C LEU A 15 -9.17 -5.11 3.67
N ASP A 16 -10.26 -5.51 4.32
CA ASP A 16 -10.24 -6.42 5.47
C ASP A 16 -9.68 -7.79 5.08
N ALA A 17 -10.16 -8.39 3.98
CA ALA A 17 -9.64 -9.65 3.47
C ALA A 17 -8.15 -9.57 3.11
N TRP A 18 -7.69 -8.42 2.63
CA TRP A 18 -6.29 -8.18 2.36
C TRP A 18 -5.46 -8.07 3.65
N VAL A 19 -5.98 -7.36 4.68
CA VAL A 19 -5.34 -7.26 6.01
C VAL A 19 -5.26 -8.63 6.69
N GLU A 20 -6.33 -9.43 6.62
CA GLU A 20 -6.30 -10.80 7.17
C GLU A 20 -5.25 -11.69 6.48
N ARG A 21 -5.09 -11.57 5.16
CA ARG A 21 -4.00 -12.26 4.45
C ARG A 21 -2.60 -11.84 4.92
N MET A 22 -2.42 -10.59 5.32
CA MET A 22 -1.14 -10.15 5.92
C MET A 22 -0.90 -10.78 7.29
N LYS A 23 -1.95 -11.03 8.06
CA LYS A 23 -1.85 -11.63 9.41
C LYS A 23 -1.70 -13.15 9.37
N GLU A 24 -1.98 -13.78 8.24
CA GLU A 24 -1.95 -15.23 8.10
C GLU A 24 -0.55 -15.81 8.35
N GLU A 25 -0.43 -16.71 9.33
CA GLU A 25 0.84 -17.34 9.75
C GLU A 25 0.99 -18.75 9.19
N VAL A 26 0.71 -18.97 7.93
CA VAL A 26 0.95 -20.27 7.29
C VAL A 26 2.41 -20.40 6.91
N LYS A 27 3.09 -21.47 7.38
CA LYS A 27 4.54 -21.68 7.15
C LYS A 27 4.98 -21.60 5.69
N THR A 28 4.11 -21.98 4.76
CA THR A 28 4.36 -21.93 3.31
C THR A 28 3.94 -20.61 2.66
N CYS A 29 3.36 -19.68 3.43
CA CYS A 29 2.94 -18.39 2.93
C CYS A 29 4.16 -17.52 2.55
N PRO A 30 4.21 -16.93 1.36
CA PRO A 30 5.30 -16.03 0.96
C PRO A 30 5.57 -14.90 1.97
N VAL A 31 4.53 -14.40 2.63
CA VAL A 31 4.65 -13.34 3.67
C VAL A 31 5.40 -13.86 4.90
N THR A 32 5.08 -15.07 5.37
CA THR A 32 5.75 -15.68 6.53
C THR A 32 7.22 -15.98 6.23
N MET A 33 7.51 -16.53 5.04
CA MET A 33 8.88 -16.77 4.59
C MET A 33 9.67 -15.47 4.48
N PHE A 34 9.06 -14.44 3.90
CA PHE A 34 9.65 -13.12 3.80
C PHE A 34 9.98 -12.52 5.18
N ARG A 35 9.06 -12.60 6.15
CA ARG A 35 9.28 -12.11 7.53
C ARG A 35 10.45 -12.78 8.22
N SER A 36 10.65 -14.08 8.02
CA SER A 36 11.78 -14.80 8.60
C SER A 36 13.12 -14.33 8.03
N GLN A 37 13.15 -13.93 6.77
CA GLN A 37 14.36 -13.44 6.11
C GLN A 37 14.67 -11.97 6.39
N LEU A 38 13.67 -11.12 6.63
CA LEU A 38 13.86 -9.69 6.91
C LEU A 38 14.85 -9.39 8.05
N ARG A 39 14.98 -10.30 9.02
CA ARG A 39 15.88 -10.14 10.15
C ARG A 39 17.36 -10.12 9.77
N HIS A 40 17.69 -10.60 8.57
CA HIS A 40 19.06 -10.75 8.07
C HIS A 40 19.46 -9.66 7.07
N PHE A 41 18.55 -8.75 6.71
CA PHE A 41 18.82 -7.70 5.75
C PHE A 41 19.05 -6.35 6.43
N LEU A 42 20.06 -5.62 5.95
CA LEU A 42 20.34 -4.24 6.34
C LEU A 42 19.50 -3.26 5.50
N PRO A 43 19.37 -2.00 5.95
CA PRO A 43 18.73 -0.96 5.15
C PRO A 43 19.38 -0.83 3.76
N GLY A 44 18.57 -0.99 2.72
CA GLY A 44 19.04 -0.92 1.32
C GLY A 44 19.35 -2.26 0.68
N ASP A 45 19.43 -3.35 1.44
CA ASP A 45 19.61 -4.69 0.88
C ASP A 45 18.41 -5.12 0.04
N HIS A 46 18.71 -5.82 -1.06
CA HIS A 46 17.69 -6.44 -1.89
C HIS A 46 17.34 -7.82 -1.36
N CYS A 47 16.07 -8.02 -1.02
CA CYS A 47 15.54 -9.32 -0.60
C CYS A 47 14.73 -9.95 -1.74
N GLU A 48 15.25 -11.00 -2.37
CA GLU A 48 14.56 -11.71 -3.46
C GLU A 48 13.18 -12.24 -3.06
N ALA A 49 13.02 -12.62 -1.78
CA ALA A 49 11.72 -13.05 -1.27
C ALA A 49 10.66 -11.94 -1.34
N ALA A 50 11.07 -10.67 -1.31
CA ALA A 50 10.16 -9.54 -1.48
C ALA A 50 9.55 -9.49 -2.88
N ASP A 51 10.24 -9.98 -3.90
CA ASP A 51 9.73 -10.00 -5.28
C ASP A 51 8.61 -11.02 -5.50
N LYS A 52 8.59 -12.06 -4.67
CA LYS A 52 7.58 -13.12 -4.68
C LYS A 52 6.30 -12.74 -3.92
N LEU A 53 6.33 -11.62 -3.17
CA LEU A 53 5.14 -11.16 -2.44
C LEU A 53 4.02 -10.76 -3.41
N PRO A 54 2.77 -11.10 -3.07
CA PRO A 54 1.61 -10.61 -3.80
C PRO A 54 1.59 -9.09 -3.88
N LYS A 55 1.17 -8.55 -5.02
CA LYS A 55 1.07 -7.11 -5.27
C LYS A 55 -0.39 -6.68 -5.21
N MET A 56 -0.64 -5.55 -4.57
CA MET A 56 -1.95 -4.92 -4.49
C MET A 56 -1.90 -3.52 -5.10
N MET A 57 -2.93 -3.13 -5.84
CA MET A 57 -3.18 -1.75 -6.27
C MET A 57 -4.31 -1.18 -5.42
N PRO A 58 -4.02 -0.35 -4.40
CA PRO A 58 -5.04 0.12 -3.48
C PRO A 58 -5.95 1.20 -4.08
N ALA A 59 -5.45 2.03 -5.00
CA ALA A 59 -6.15 3.21 -5.49
C ALA A 59 -7.35 2.86 -6.40
N ALA A 60 -7.22 1.84 -7.25
CA ALA A 60 -8.25 1.50 -8.21
C ALA A 60 -8.27 0.01 -8.58
N GLU A 61 -9.43 -0.44 -9.04
CA GLU A 61 -9.59 -1.74 -9.70
C GLU A 61 -9.37 -1.59 -11.20
N PHE A 62 -8.62 -2.53 -11.77
CA PHE A 62 -8.38 -2.61 -13.20
C PHE A 62 -8.82 -3.96 -13.75
N ARG A 63 -9.29 -3.95 -15.00
CA ARG A 63 -9.48 -5.17 -15.79
C ARG A 63 -8.60 -5.13 -17.02
N LYS A 64 -8.09 -6.28 -17.42
CA LYS A 64 -7.36 -6.44 -18.67
C LYS A 64 -8.35 -6.46 -19.82
N THR A 65 -8.09 -5.67 -20.86
CA THR A 65 -8.83 -5.64 -22.13
C THR A 65 -7.85 -5.88 -23.27
N GLU A 66 -8.33 -6.09 -24.47
CA GLU A 66 -7.49 -6.24 -25.67
C GLU A 66 -6.61 -5.01 -25.93
N GLY A 67 -7.10 -3.81 -25.56
CA GLY A 67 -6.35 -2.53 -25.67
C GLY A 67 -5.51 -2.15 -24.45
N GLY A 68 -5.34 -3.05 -23.47
CA GLY A 68 -4.54 -2.77 -22.25
C GLY A 68 -5.36 -2.89 -20.95
N GLN A 69 -5.00 -2.08 -19.95
CA GLN A 69 -5.71 -2.04 -18.67
C GLN A 69 -6.76 -0.93 -18.67
N CYS A 70 -8.00 -1.27 -18.34
CA CYS A 70 -9.11 -0.34 -18.16
C CYS A 70 -9.45 -0.24 -16.68
N MET A 71 -9.56 0.98 -16.15
CA MET A 71 -10.06 1.20 -14.79
C MET A 71 -11.53 0.78 -14.70
N LYS A 72 -11.84 -0.07 -13.73
CA LYS A 72 -13.20 -0.52 -13.42
C LYS A 72 -13.84 0.35 -12.35
N ALA A 73 -13.08 0.66 -11.30
CA ALA A 73 -13.54 1.49 -10.19
C ALA A 73 -12.35 2.17 -9.50
N TYR A 74 -12.58 3.37 -8.97
CA TYR A 74 -11.66 4.06 -8.09
C TYR A 74 -12.07 3.80 -6.63
N ASN A 75 -11.11 3.50 -5.76
CA ASN A 75 -11.38 3.06 -4.39
C ASN A 75 -11.28 4.18 -3.34
N GLY A 76 -10.85 5.39 -3.74
CA GLY A 76 -10.64 6.50 -2.81
C GLY A 76 -9.49 6.29 -1.83
N LEU A 77 -8.57 5.36 -2.09
CA LEU A 77 -7.43 5.08 -1.23
C LEU A 77 -6.15 5.69 -1.79
N VAL A 78 -5.50 6.50 -0.96
CA VAL A 78 -4.17 7.08 -1.22
C VAL A 78 -3.15 6.36 -0.36
N GLU A 79 -2.01 5.98 -0.93
CA GLU A 79 -0.91 5.38 -0.20
C GLU A 79 0.18 6.42 0.09
N LEU A 80 0.54 6.60 1.36
CA LEU A 80 1.73 7.30 1.79
C LEU A 80 2.84 6.28 2.12
N THR A 81 4.09 6.66 1.92
CA THR A 81 5.26 5.87 2.31
C THR A 81 6.13 6.70 3.24
N VAL A 82 6.32 6.23 4.47
CA VAL A 82 7.14 6.89 5.49
C VAL A 82 8.47 6.17 5.62
N GLY A 83 9.57 6.91 5.71
CA GLY A 83 10.90 6.38 5.91
C GLY A 83 11.97 7.08 5.04
N PRO A 84 13.23 6.67 5.11
CA PRO A 84 13.74 5.40 5.67
C PRO A 84 13.64 5.34 7.20
N LEU A 85 13.39 4.14 7.75
CA LEU A 85 13.32 3.87 9.18
C LEU A 85 14.47 2.94 9.58
N ALA A 86 15.04 3.15 10.78
CA ALA A 86 16.16 2.36 11.24
C ALA A 86 15.77 0.92 11.62
N GLY A 87 14.52 0.70 12.03
CA GLY A 87 14.08 -0.64 12.39
C GLY A 87 12.66 -0.69 12.95
N ARG A 88 12.35 -1.84 13.55
CA ARG A 88 10.99 -2.18 14.00
C ARG A 88 10.39 -1.18 15.00
N ALA A 89 11.20 -0.62 15.91
CA ALA A 89 10.70 0.33 16.90
C ALA A 89 10.12 1.59 16.23
N GLU A 90 10.80 2.14 15.24
CA GLU A 90 10.36 3.29 14.48
C GLU A 90 9.15 2.94 13.59
N VAL A 91 9.12 1.74 13.00
CA VAL A 91 7.96 1.23 12.25
C VAL A 91 6.71 1.22 13.14
N GLU A 92 6.80 0.66 14.34
CA GLU A 92 5.66 0.61 15.27
C GLU A 92 5.28 2.01 15.80
N GLN A 93 6.24 2.92 15.93
CA GLN A 93 5.96 4.31 16.26
C GLN A 93 5.14 4.99 15.17
N VAL A 94 5.58 4.93 13.92
CA VAL A 94 4.85 5.53 12.77
C VAL A 94 3.45 4.93 12.64
N LYS A 95 3.29 3.62 12.81
CA LYS A 95 1.97 2.96 12.78
C LYS A 95 1.04 3.52 13.86
N ARG A 96 1.53 3.69 15.10
CA ARG A 96 0.73 4.28 16.19
C ARG A 96 0.36 5.74 15.92
N GLU A 97 1.28 6.53 15.38
CA GLU A 97 1.04 7.93 15.00
C GLU A 97 -0.03 8.02 13.89
N ALA A 98 0.13 7.25 12.83
CA ALA A 98 -0.83 7.20 11.73
C ALA A 98 -2.23 6.77 12.20
N TRP A 99 -2.31 5.82 13.14
CA TRP A 99 -3.59 5.30 13.64
C TRP A 99 -4.40 6.32 14.46
N LYS A 100 -3.78 7.40 14.91
CA LYS A 100 -4.49 8.51 15.57
C LYS A 100 -5.30 9.37 14.59
N LEU A 101 -5.02 9.26 13.30
CA LEU A 101 -5.69 10.04 12.26
C LEU A 101 -6.89 9.25 11.71
N PRO A 102 -8.11 9.81 11.78
CA PRO A 102 -9.35 9.06 11.50
C PRO A 102 -9.49 8.58 10.05
N GLN A 103 -8.77 9.21 9.10
CA GLN A 103 -8.76 8.82 7.71
C GLN A 103 -7.86 7.61 7.43
N THR A 104 -7.03 7.18 8.40
CA THR A 104 -6.19 6.00 8.26
C THR A 104 -7.05 4.74 8.20
N ARG A 105 -6.94 3.98 7.11
CA ARG A 105 -7.61 2.69 6.93
C ARG A 105 -6.71 1.51 7.24
N CYS A 106 -5.42 1.66 6.95
CA CYS A 106 -4.43 0.64 7.24
C CYS A 106 -3.05 1.27 7.32
N ALA A 107 -2.19 0.75 8.22
CA ALA A 107 -0.77 1.08 8.27
C ALA A 107 0.03 -0.22 8.48
N PHE A 108 0.95 -0.51 7.57
CA PHE A 108 1.72 -1.75 7.58
C PHE A 108 3.17 -1.51 7.17
N MET A 109 4.05 -2.41 7.59
CA MET A 109 5.47 -2.35 7.25
C MET A 109 5.67 -2.62 5.75
N GLY A 110 6.45 -1.80 5.09
CA GLY A 110 6.83 -2.02 3.69
C GLY A 110 7.77 -3.22 3.52
N ALA A 111 7.86 -3.74 2.30
CA ALA A 111 8.65 -4.93 1.99
C ALA A 111 10.15 -4.80 2.23
N SER A 112 10.68 -3.61 2.41
CA SER A 112 12.08 -3.40 2.83
C SER A 112 12.31 -3.61 4.33
N GLY A 113 11.25 -3.68 5.15
CA GLY A 113 11.37 -3.65 6.61
C GLY A 113 11.69 -2.26 7.20
N HIS A 114 12.04 -1.28 6.36
CA HIS A 114 12.52 0.04 6.73
C HIS A 114 11.61 1.17 6.25
N SER A 115 10.33 0.89 6.11
CA SER A 115 9.30 1.87 5.76
C SER A 115 7.94 1.44 6.27
N VAL A 116 7.04 2.40 6.42
CA VAL A 116 5.62 2.16 6.67
C VAL A 116 4.81 2.65 5.48
N LYS A 117 3.85 1.84 5.08
CA LYS A 117 2.81 2.18 4.12
C LYS A 117 1.55 2.52 4.87
N ILE A 118 0.96 3.68 4.57
CA ILE A 118 -0.28 4.15 5.18
C ILE A 118 -1.31 4.32 4.08
N LEU A 119 -2.44 3.63 4.19
CA LEU A 119 -3.59 3.79 3.30
C LEU A 119 -4.56 4.79 3.93
N VAL A 120 -4.79 5.89 3.24
CA VAL A 120 -5.63 6.99 3.68
C VAL A 120 -6.86 7.07 2.78
N ALA A 121 -8.05 7.16 3.36
CA ALA A 121 -9.29 7.24 2.61
C ALA A 121 -9.71 8.70 2.34
N PHE A 122 -10.12 8.94 1.10
CA PHE A 122 -10.69 10.19 0.64
C PHE A 122 -11.96 9.96 -0.18
N THR A 123 -12.93 10.84 0.03
CA THR A 123 -14.15 10.92 -0.80
C THR A 123 -14.39 12.37 -1.18
N ARG A 124 -15.28 12.62 -2.13
CA ARG A 124 -15.85 13.94 -2.37
C ARG A 124 -16.70 14.38 -1.15
N PRO A 125 -17.04 15.67 -0.99
CA PRO A 125 -17.88 16.15 0.11
C PRO A 125 -19.25 15.49 0.19
N ASP A 126 -19.77 15.00 -0.93
CA ASP A 126 -21.04 14.27 -1.04
C ASP A 126 -20.89 12.75 -0.79
N ASN A 127 -19.74 12.31 -0.32
CA ASN A 127 -19.34 10.90 -0.12
C ASN A 127 -19.28 10.05 -1.40
N THR A 128 -19.26 10.67 -2.58
CA THR A 128 -19.07 9.96 -3.84
C THR A 128 -17.60 9.84 -4.22
N LEU A 129 -17.30 8.95 -5.17
CA LEU A 129 -15.97 8.79 -5.77
C LEU A 129 -16.03 9.12 -7.27
N PRO A 130 -14.91 9.53 -7.87
CA PRO A 130 -14.78 9.68 -9.30
C PRO A 130 -15.15 8.41 -10.06
N LEU A 131 -15.89 8.56 -11.17
CA LEU A 131 -16.35 7.44 -12.00
C LEU A 131 -15.47 7.23 -13.23
N THR A 132 -14.90 8.30 -13.77
CA THR A 132 -14.04 8.23 -14.95
C THR A 132 -12.57 8.19 -14.55
N ARG A 133 -11.73 7.61 -15.41
CA ARG A 133 -10.27 7.52 -15.17
C ARG A 133 -9.65 8.92 -15.02
N ALA A 134 -9.98 9.86 -15.89
CA ALA A 134 -9.42 11.21 -15.86
C ALA A 134 -9.78 11.97 -14.57
N GLU A 135 -11.04 11.86 -14.12
CA GLU A 135 -11.46 12.43 -12.85
C GLU A 135 -10.75 11.75 -11.66
N ALA A 136 -10.57 10.42 -11.71
CA ALA A 136 -9.91 9.66 -10.66
C ALA A 136 -8.43 10.04 -10.55
N GLU A 137 -7.72 10.21 -11.67
CA GLU A 137 -6.32 10.65 -11.69
C GLU A 137 -6.17 12.06 -11.09
N ALA A 138 -7.00 13.01 -11.49
CA ALA A 138 -6.98 14.37 -10.95
C ALA A 138 -7.33 14.40 -9.46
N PHE A 139 -8.36 13.66 -9.05
CA PHE A 139 -8.77 13.55 -7.64
C PHE A 139 -7.68 12.88 -6.81
N HIS A 140 -7.09 11.80 -7.28
CA HIS A 140 -6.04 11.05 -6.59
C HIS A 140 -4.80 11.90 -6.36
N ALA A 141 -4.37 12.67 -7.36
CA ALA A 141 -3.24 13.60 -7.23
C ALA A 141 -3.51 14.67 -6.15
N HIS A 142 -4.71 15.27 -6.17
CA HIS A 142 -5.10 16.25 -5.15
C HIS A 142 -5.19 15.61 -3.76
N ALA A 143 -5.83 14.46 -3.63
CA ALA A 143 -5.96 13.71 -2.38
C ALA A 143 -4.58 13.31 -1.80
N TYR A 144 -3.61 12.96 -2.65
CA TYR A 144 -2.24 12.69 -2.22
C TYR A 144 -1.58 13.91 -1.59
N ILE A 145 -1.69 15.09 -2.23
CA ILE A 145 -1.15 16.35 -1.69
C ILE A 145 -1.79 16.67 -0.34
N MET A 146 -3.10 16.51 -0.23
CA MET A 146 -3.84 16.73 1.02
C MET A 146 -3.43 15.72 2.10
N ALA A 147 -3.26 14.45 1.74
CA ALA A 147 -2.78 13.43 2.66
C ALA A 147 -1.38 13.78 3.20
N VAL A 148 -0.44 14.17 2.35
CA VAL A 148 0.90 14.59 2.78
C VAL A 148 0.81 15.78 3.73
N LYS A 149 0.05 16.83 3.39
CA LYS A 149 -0.13 18.02 4.24
C LYS A 149 -0.72 17.70 5.61
N CYS A 150 -1.67 16.76 5.68
CA CYS A 150 -2.32 16.38 6.93
C CYS A 150 -1.45 15.47 7.79
N TYR A 151 -0.73 14.53 7.17
CA TYR A 151 0.00 13.50 7.88
C TYR A 151 1.42 13.92 8.27
N GLN A 152 2.16 14.64 7.41
CA GLN A 152 3.54 15.02 7.69
C GLN A 152 3.74 15.73 9.04
N PRO A 153 2.88 16.69 9.47
CA PRO A 153 3.03 17.34 10.79
C PRO A 153 2.74 16.42 11.99
N GLN A 154 2.11 15.26 11.76
CA GLN A 154 1.68 14.33 12.81
C GLN A 154 2.61 13.12 12.94
N LEU A 155 3.53 12.97 12.00
CA LEU A 155 4.48 11.86 11.96
C LEU A 155 5.88 12.33 12.36
N SER A 156 6.58 11.51 13.13
CA SER A 156 7.96 11.78 13.57
C SER A 156 8.99 11.56 12.45
N PHE A 157 8.59 10.98 11.32
CA PHE A 157 9.46 10.65 10.21
C PHE A 157 8.88 11.15 8.89
N ASP A 158 9.75 11.35 7.89
CA ASP A 158 9.37 11.96 6.63
C ASP A 158 8.56 11.02 5.74
N ILE A 159 7.53 11.59 5.12
CA ILE A 159 6.81 10.97 4.02
C ILE A 159 7.68 11.10 2.77
N ARG A 160 8.02 9.97 2.14
CA ARG A 160 8.76 9.96 0.89
C ARG A 160 7.89 10.54 -0.23
N PRO A 161 8.35 11.60 -0.92
CA PRO A 161 7.62 12.11 -2.06
C PRO A 161 7.57 11.08 -3.18
N LYS A 162 6.43 10.97 -3.83
CA LYS A 162 6.22 10.13 -5.00
C LYS A 162 5.15 10.72 -5.91
N GLU A 163 5.19 10.34 -7.19
CA GLU A 163 4.07 10.64 -8.08
C GLU A 163 2.90 9.69 -7.80
N PRO A 164 1.69 10.24 -7.63
CA PRO A 164 0.51 9.43 -7.27
C PRO A 164 -0.17 8.87 -8.52
N PHE A 165 0.24 7.69 -8.97
CA PHE A 165 -0.41 6.97 -10.06
C PHE A 165 -1.46 5.99 -9.56
N LEU A 166 -2.57 5.82 -10.28
CA LEU A 166 -3.62 4.86 -9.92
C LEU A 166 -3.14 3.41 -9.99
N GLU A 167 -2.23 3.09 -10.92
CA GLU A 167 -1.63 1.77 -11.10
C GLU A 167 -0.51 1.45 -10.10
N GLN A 168 -0.23 2.35 -9.17
CA GLN A 168 0.81 2.11 -8.18
C GLN A 168 0.44 0.90 -7.32
N TYR A 169 1.39 -0.02 -7.19
CA TYR A 169 1.20 -1.22 -6.38
C TYR A 169 2.04 -1.20 -5.11
N SER A 170 1.49 -1.80 -4.06
CA SER A 170 2.20 -2.20 -2.86
C SER A 170 2.34 -3.70 -2.78
N ARG A 171 3.45 -4.18 -2.23
CA ARG A 171 3.64 -5.58 -1.92
C ARG A 171 2.93 -5.92 -0.61
N LEU A 172 2.30 -7.08 -0.56
CA LEU A 172 1.73 -7.63 0.67
C LEU A 172 2.89 -7.96 1.62
N SER A 173 3.03 -7.20 2.69
CA SER A 173 4.08 -7.36 3.70
C SER A 173 3.50 -7.24 5.11
N TYR A 174 4.32 -7.13 6.11
CA TYR A 174 3.90 -7.16 7.51
C TYR A 174 3.42 -5.81 8.06
#